data_40304149fb3974aeee237c3b4c42745c
#
_entry.id   40304149fb3974aeee237c3b4c42745c
#
_cell.length_a   1.000
_cell.length_b   1.000
_cell.length_c   1.000
_cell.angle_alpha   90.00
_cell.angle_beta   90.00
_cell.angle_gamma   90.00
#
_symmetry.space_group_name_H-M   'P 1'
#
loop_
_entity.id
_entity.type
_entity.pdbx_description
1 polymer ?
#
loop_
_entity_poly.entity_id
_entity_poly.type
_entity_poly.pdbx_seq_one_letter_code
_entity_poly.pdbx_strand_id
1 'polypeptide(L)'
;MTVQDSGKVALVTGASRGIGYGIAEALVARGDRVAITGRGEDALKEAVERLGADRVIAIPGKAHDEAHQAAAVERAMEAFGRVDYLVNNAGTNPVFGPMAELDLNVARKVYETNVISALGFAQQTWKAWQKENGGAIVNIASVAGVAPSPFIGAYGMSKAAMINLTAQLAHEFAPVVRVNAIAPAVVKTKFAEALYEGREAEAAAAYPLGRLGVPEDIGGAAAFLTSAQSDWITGQTLVVDGGIFLNAGVG
;
A
#
# COMPACT_ATOMS: atom_id res chain seq x y z
N MET A 1 -16.52 -18.63 -13.79
CA MET A 1 -17.03 -18.69 -12.41
C MET A 1 -17.46 -17.29 -12.01
N THR A 2 -18.70 -17.10 -11.57
CA THR A 2 -19.16 -15.81 -11.04
C THR A 2 -18.52 -15.59 -9.67
N VAL A 3 -17.78 -14.48 -9.52
CA VAL A 3 -17.21 -14.07 -8.22
C VAL A 3 -18.36 -13.75 -7.28
N GLN A 4 -18.45 -14.45 -6.14
CA GLN A 4 -19.46 -14.17 -5.14
C GLN A 4 -19.18 -12.82 -4.50
N ASP A 5 -20.21 -11.95 -4.37
CA ASP A 5 -20.09 -10.66 -3.70
C ASP A 5 -19.78 -10.87 -2.22
N SER A 6 -18.63 -10.39 -1.75
CA SER A 6 -18.25 -10.45 -0.34
C SER A 6 -19.06 -9.47 0.53
N GLY A 7 -19.71 -8.50 -0.09
CA GLY A 7 -20.36 -7.37 0.57
C GLY A 7 -19.39 -6.39 1.23
N LYS A 8 -18.06 -6.55 1.04
CA LYS A 8 -17.03 -5.71 1.63
C LYS A 8 -16.53 -4.65 0.64
N VAL A 9 -16.04 -3.54 1.18
CA VAL A 9 -15.53 -2.40 0.40
C VAL A 9 -14.13 -2.03 0.87
N ALA A 10 -13.22 -1.87 -0.08
CA ALA A 10 -11.86 -1.41 0.15
C ALA A 10 -11.61 -0.04 -0.49
N LEU A 11 -10.85 0.82 0.18
CA LEU A 11 -10.25 2.02 -0.38
C LEU A 11 -8.75 1.77 -0.55
N VAL A 12 -8.24 1.83 -1.79
CA VAL A 12 -6.82 1.59 -2.10
C VAL A 12 -6.18 2.84 -2.68
N THR A 13 -5.19 3.40 -1.99
CA THR A 13 -4.53 4.63 -2.44
C THR A 13 -3.39 4.34 -3.41
N GLY A 14 -3.22 5.21 -4.45
CA GLY A 14 -2.17 5.04 -5.44
C GLY A 14 -2.34 3.78 -6.30
N ALA A 15 -3.56 3.41 -6.66
CA ALA A 15 -3.91 2.12 -7.24
C ALA A 15 -4.14 2.13 -8.77
N SER A 16 -3.74 3.19 -9.48
CA SER A 16 -3.85 3.22 -10.93
C SER A 16 -2.88 2.25 -11.65
N ARG A 17 -1.87 1.71 -10.95
CA ARG A 17 -0.86 0.77 -11.49
C ARG A 17 -0.03 0.13 -10.37
N GLY A 18 0.83 -0.83 -10.75
CA GLY A 18 1.83 -1.43 -9.85
C GLY A 18 1.21 -2.14 -8.66
N ILE A 19 1.84 -2.02 -7.48
CA ILE A 19 1.41 -2.72 -6.26
C ILE A 19 -0.05 -2.41 -5.92
N GLY A 20 -0.44 -1.13 -5.93
CA GLY A 20 -1.82 -0.74 -5.60
C GLY A 20 -2.86 -1.33 -6.54
N TYR A 21 -2.54 -1.41 -7.84
CA TYR A 21 -3.38 -2.08 -8.83
C TYR A 21 -3.50 -3.59 -8.54
N GLY A 22 -2.38 -4.30 -8.31
CA GLY A 22 -2.39 -5.72 -7.99
C GLY A 22 -3.14 -6.03 -6.68
N ILE A 23 -3.10 -5.10 -5.70
CA ILE A 23 -3.92 -5.20 -4.49
C ILE A 23 -5.42 -5.05 -4.83
N ALA A 24 -5.79 -4.02 -5.60
CA ALA A 24 -7.17 -3.82 -6.02
C ALA A 24 -7.70 -5.03 -6.81
N GLU A 25 -6.89 -5.58 -7.71
CA GLU A 25 -7.20 -6.79 -8.48
C GLU A 25 -7.46 -8.01 -7.59
N ALA A 26 -6.61 -8.26 -6.59
CA ALA A 26 -6.78 -9.36 -5.65
C ALA A 26 -8.07 -9.21 -4.80
N LEU A 27 -8.39 -7.99 -4.38
CA LEU A 27 -9.60 -7.69 -3.63
C LEU A 27 -10.87 -7.86 -4.49
N VAL A 28 -10.85 -7.38 -5.72
CA VAL A 28 -11.96 -7.60 -6.69
C VAL A 28 -12.15 -9.09 -6.98
N ALA A 29 -11.05 -9.85 -7.18
CA ALA A 29 -11.11 -11.29 -7.38
C ALA A 29 -11.68 -12.04 -6.18
N ARG A 30 -11.49 -11.52 -4.95
CA ARG A 30 -12.13 -12.03 -3.72
C ARG A 30 -13.64 -11.72 -3.66
N GLY A 31 -14.12 -10.78 -4.45
CA GLY A 31 -15.53 -10.35 -4.47
C GLY A 31 -15.79 -9.02 -3.79
N ASP A 32 -14.76 -8.27 -3.42
CA ASP A 32 -14.91 -6.95 -2.82
C ASP A 32 -15.26 -5.89 -3.88
N ARG A 33 -15.86 -4.79 -3.45
CA ARG A 33 -15.94 -3.54 -4.22
C ARG A 33 -14.79 -2.64 -3.80
N VAL A 34 -14.21 -1.93 -4.75
CA VAL A 34 -12.97 -1.18 -4.50
C VAL A 34 -13.07 0.25 -4.99
N ALA A 35 -12.76 1.21 -4.12
CA ALA A 35 -12.49 2.58 -4.50
C ALA A 35 -10.98 2.75 -4.67
N ILE A 36 -10.53 3.20 -5.84
CA ILE A 36 -9.12 3.43 -6.13
C ILE A 36 -8.81 4.91 -6.25
N THR A 37 -7.68 5.36 -5.67
CA THR A 37 -7.23 6.75 -5.85
C THR A 37 -5.90 6.83 -6.59
N GLY A 38 -5.64 7.98 -7.21
CA GLY A 38 -4.40 8.27 -7.93
C GLY A 38 -4.45 9.65 -8.57
N ARG A 39 -3.31 10.14 -9.05
CA ARG A 39 -3.20 11.51 -9.59
C ARG A 39 -3.69 11.66 -11.03
N GLY A 40 -3.54 10.62 -11.84
CA GLY A 40 -3.85 10.65 -13.27
C GLY A 40 -5.23 10.06 -13.54
N GLU A 41 -6.14 10.88 -14.08
CA GLU A 41 -7.51 10.46 -14.37
C GLU A 41 -7.57 9.35 -15.42
N ASP A 42 -6.79 9.48 -16.51
CA ASP A 42 -6.79 8.47 -17.58
C ASP A 42 -6.28 7.12 -17.11
N ALA A 43 -5.17 7.11 -16.35
CA ALA A 43 -4.64 5.87 -15.77
C ALA A 43 -5.59 5.22 -14.73
N LEU A 44 -6.41 6.02 -14.05
CA LEU A 44 -7.44 5.50 -13.16
C LEU A 44 -8.62 4.93 -13.96
N LYS A 45 -9.04 5.57 -15.06
CA LYS A 45 -10.09 5.06 -15.96
C LYS A 45 -9.67 3.71 -16.55
N GLU A 46 -8.47 3.62 -17.11
CA GLU A 46 -7.91 2.36 -17.62
C GLU A 46 -7.89 1.26 -16.54
N ALA A 47 -7.52 1.62 -15.31
CA ALA A 47 -7.52 0.66 -14.19
C ALA A 47 -8.94 0.17 -13.87
N VAL A 48 -9.95 1.05 -13.85
CA VAL A 48 -11.35 0.69 -13.62
C VAL A 48 -11.87 -0.22 -14.72
N GLU A 49 -11.59 0.09 -16.00
CA GLU A 49 -11.99 -0.75 -17.13
C GLU A 49 -11.44 -2.17 -17.04
N ARG A 50 -10.18 -2.31 -16.63
CA ARG A 50 -9.51 -3.62 -16.48
C ARG A 50 -9.98 -4.39 -15.25
N LEU A 51 -10.29 -3.72 -14.14
CA LEU A 51 -10.74 -4.32 -12.88
C LEU A 51 -12.24 -4.65 -12.88
N GLY A 52 -13.03 -3.99 -13.74
CA GLY A 52 -14.48 -4.12 -13.82
C GLY A 52 -15.22 -2.92 -13.19
N ALA A 53 -15.87 -2.12 -14.04
CA ALA A 53 -16.54 -0.89 -13.65
C ALA A 53 -17.81 -1.12 -12.79
N ASP A 54 -18.29 -2.33 -12.71
CA ASP A 54 -19.39 -2.75 -11.83
C ASP A 54 -18.95 -2.89 -10.35
N ARG A 55 -17.65 -3.05 -10.10
CA ARG A 55 -17.08 -3.25 -8.76
C ARG A 55 -16.09 -2.17 -8.32
N VAL A 56 -15.60 -1.36 -9.27
CA VAL A 56 -14.52 -0.41 -8.99
C VAL A 56 -14.91 1.01 -9.38
N ILE A 57 -14.63 1.96 -8.49
CA ILE A 57 -14.72 3.40 -8.78
C ILE A 57 -13.36 4.06 -8.68
N ALA A 58 -13.14 5.09 -9.52
CA ALA A 58 -11.94 5.91 -9.50
C ALA A 58 -12.20 7.27 -8.84
N ILE A 59 -11.26 7.70 -8.01
CA ILE A 59 -11.31 9.00 -7.32
C ILE A 59 -9.96 9.69 -7.51
N PRO A 60 -9.84 10.59 -8.50
CA PRO A 60 -8.59 11.27 -8.80
C PRO A 60 -8.23 12.29 -7.72
N GLY A 61 -6.93 12.37 -7.38
CA GLY A 61 -6.41 13.35 -6.45
C GLY A 61 -5.02 13.01 -5.90
N LYS A 62 -4.46 13.95 -5.14
CA LYS A 62 -3.14 13.81 -4.51
C LYS A 62 -3.30 13.25 -3.11
N ALA A 63 -2.61 12.17 -2.77
CA ALA A 63 -2.76 11.50 -1.48
C ALA A 63 -2.46 12.40 -0.26
N HIS A 64 -1.56 13.39 -0.39
CA HIS A 64 -1.22 14.33 0.67
C HIS A 64 -2.17 15.52 0.80
N ASP A 65 -3.19 15.63 -0.05
CA ASP A 65 -4.21 16.68 0.03
C ASP A 65 -5.32 16.20 0.98
N GLU A 66 -5.48 16.90 2.11
CA GLU A 66 -6.48 16.55 3.12
C GLU A 66 -7.91 16.64 2.58
N ALA A 67 -8.20 17.60 1.70
CA ALA A 67 -9.50 17.71 1.06
C ALA A 67 -9.78 16.50 0.16
N HIS A 68 -8.76 16.01 -0.56
CA HIS A 68 -8.88 14.78 -1.34
C HIS A 68 -9.08 13.55 -0.44
N GLN A 69 -8.39 13.46 0.70
CA GLN A 69 -8.56 12.34 1.63
C GLN A 69 -10.02 12.24 2.12
N ALA A 70 -10.59 13.37 2.54
CA ALA A 70 -12.00 13.43 2.96
C ALA A 70 -12.95 13.08 1.81
N ALA A 71 -12.78 13.71 0.64
CA ALA A 71 -13.61 13.47 -0.53
C ALA A 71 -13.52 12.01 -1.03
N ALA A 72 -12.35 11.38 -0.95
CA ALA A 72 -12.18 9.99 -1.37
C ALA A 72 -12.98 9.02 -0.48
N VAL A 73 -12.98 9.23 0.82
CA VAL A 73 -13.77 8.41 1.75
C VAL A 73 -15.27 8.69 1.56
N GLU A 74 -15.67 9.95 1.44
CA GLU A 74 -17.05 10.34 1.17
C GLU A 74 -17.58 9.69 -0.11
N ARG A 75 -16.84 9.77 -1.22
CA ARG A 75 -17.22 9.14 -2.50
C ARG A 75 -17.32 7.62 -2.41
N ALA A 76 -16.45 6.96 -1.65
CA ALA A 76 -16.56 5.52 -1.40
C ALA A 76 -17.82 5.19 -0.58
N MET A 77 -18.14 6.00 0.44
CA MET A 77 -19.37 5.86 1.23
C MET A 77 -20.63 6.11 0.41
N GLU A 78 -20.64 7.14 -0.45
CA GLU A 78 -21.77 7.41 -1.35
C GLU A 78 -22.03 6.27 -2.33
N ALA A 79 -20.95 5.72 -2.93
CA ALA A 79 -21.06 4.69 -3.96
C ALA A 79 -21.42 3.31 -3.38
N PHE A 80 -20.89 2.98 -2.20
CA PHE A 80 -20.92 1.62 -1.68
C PHE A 80 -21.54 1.49 -0.27
N GLY A 81 -21.79 2.60 0.42
CA GLY A 81 -22.39 2.64 1.75
C GLY A 81 -21.48 2.23 2.90
N ARG A 82 -20.21 1.91 2.62
CA ARG A 82 -19.25 1.42 3.62
C ARG A 82 -17.79 1.51 3.15
N VAL A 83 -16.83 1.47 4.10
CA VAL A 83 -15.39 1.30 3.84
C VAL A 83 -14.82 0.38 4.91
N ASP A 84 -14.79 -0.93 4.64
CA ASP A 84 -14.28 -1.93 5.59
C ASP A 84 -12.77 -1.95 5.65
N TYR A 85 -12.13 -1.77 4.49
CA TYR A 85 -10.70 -1.91 4.36
C TYR A 85 -10.07 -0.64 3.79
N LEU A 86 -8.95 -0.24 4.38
CA LEU A 86 -8.08 0.80 3.84
C LEU A 86 -6.73 0.19 3.50
N VAL A 87 -6.25 0.45 2.27
CA VAL A 87 -4.88 0.11 1.89
C VAL A 87 -4.13 1.39 1.56
N ASN A 88 -3.23 1.80 2.45
CA ASN A 88 -2.32 2.91 2.26
C ASN A 88 -1.13 2.47 1.43
N ASN A 89 -1.24 2.59 0.11
CA ASN A 89 -0.20 2.21 -0.84
C ASN A 89 0.45 3.43 -1.52
N ALA A 90 -0.21 4.58 -1.58
CA ALA A 90 0.38 5.78 -2.19
C ALA A 90 1.74 6.10 -1.57
N GLY A 91 2.74 6.35 -2.41
CA GLY A 91 4.09 6.65 -1.96
C GLY A 91 4.95 7.25 -3.06
N THR A 92 6.07 7.85 -2.66
CA THR A 92 7.04 8.46 -3.56
C THR A 92 8.46 8.25 -3.06
N ASN A 93 9.40 8.14 -3.99
CA ASN A 93 10.85 8.15 -3.75
C ASN A 93 11.53 8.95 -4.87
N PRO A 94 11.53 10.29 -4.80
CA PRO A 94 12.02 11.15 -5.89
C PRO A 94 13.54 11.35 -5.86
N VAL A 95 14.27 10.82 -4.87
CA VAL A 95 15.69 11.10 -4.67
C VAL A 95 16.49 9.82 -4.53
N PHE A 96 17.63 9.81 -5.20
CA PHE A 96 18.68 8.81 -5.08
C PHE A 96 20.02 9.50 -4.85
N GLY A 97 20.62 9.31 -3.67
CA GLY A 97 21.89 9.95 -3.31
C GLY A 97 22.23 9.84 -1.83
N PRO A 98 23.44 10.29 -1.42
CA PRO A 98 23.89 10.24 -0.04
C PRO A 98 23.05 11.15 0.85
N MET A 99 22.79 10.71 2.09
CA MET A 99 22.01 11.47 3.06
C MET A 99 22.62 12.83 3.42
N ALA A 100 23.96 12.94 3.36
CA ALA A 100 24.66 14.20 3.66
C ALA A 100 24.32 15.33 2.68
N GLU A 101 23.86 15.01 1.49
CA GLU A 101 23.52 15.96 0.41
C GLU A 101 21.99 16.08 0.20
N LEU A 102 21.20 15.43 1.03
CA LEU A 102 19.74 15.40 0.89
C LEU A 102 19.12 16.79 1.13
N ASP A 103 18.37 17.29 0.14
CA ASP A 103 17.52 18.46 0.35
C ASP A 103 16.40 18.14 1.34
N LEU A 104 16.37 18.86 2.46
CA LEU A 104 15.37 18.66 3.51
C LEU A 104 13.94 18.95 3.05
N ASN A 105 13.73 19.79 2.01
CA ASN A 105 12.39 20.00 1.46
C ASN A 105 11.90 18.76 0.71
N VAL A 106 12.80 18.03 0.08
CA VAL A 106 12.47 16.74 -0.55
C VAL A 106 12.14 15.70 0.51
N ALA A 107 12.91 15.63 1.60
CA ALA A 107 12.62 14.76 2.72
C ALA A 107 11.21 15.04 3.31
N ARG A 108 10.86 16.31 3.54
CA ARG A 108 9.52 16.70 4.00
C ARG A 108 8.41 16.23 3.06
N LYS A 109 8.57 16.40 1.74
CA LYS A 109 7.60 15.92 0.74
C LYS A 109 7.45 14.40 0.74
N VAL A 110 8.56 13.67 0.96
CA VAL A 110 8.51 12.20 1.09
C VAL A 110 7.68 11.81 2.32
N TYR A 111 7.92 12.44 3.48
CA TYR A 111 7.13 12.19 4.69
C TYR A 111 5.66 12.54 4.53
N GLU A 112 5.38 13.71 3.96
CA GLU A 112 4.01 14.16 3.67
C GLU A 112 3.23 13.14 2.85
N THR A 113 3.86 12.65 1.76
CA THR A 113 3.21 11.71 0.86
C THR A 113 3.16 10.28 1.42
N ASN A 114 4.23 9.81 2.10
CA ASN A 114 4.33 8.40 2.47
C ASN A 114 3.75 8.11 3.87
N VAL A 115 3.75 9.09 4.77
CA VAL A 115 3.40 8.88 6.19
C VAL A 115 2.16 9.68 6.59
N ILE A 116 2.21 11.01 6.42
CA ILE A 116 1.12 11.88 6.88
C ILE A 116 -0.17 11.59 6.10
N SER A 117 -0.06 11.34 4.80
CA SER A 117 -1.24 10.97 4.01
C SER A 117 -1.89 9.67 4.50
N ALA A 118 -1.09 8.68 4.89
CA ALA A 118 -1.61 7.39 5.39
C ALA A 118 -2.35 7.57 6.73
N LEU A 119 -1.81 8.42 7.61
CA LEU A 119 -2.51 8.80 8.84
C LEU A 119 -3.83 9.52 8.54
N GLY A 120 -3.82 10.48 7.60
CA GLY A 120 -5.01 11.21 7.19
C GLY A 120 -6.11 10.28 6.65
N PHE A 121 -5.80 9.38 5.73
CA PHE A 121 -6.76 8.38 5.25
C PHE A 121 -7.26 7.46 6.37
N ALA A 122 -6.39 7.01 7.29
CA ALA A 122 -6.80 6.21 8.43
C ALA A 122 -7.80 6.96 9.33
N GLN A 123 -7.56 8.25 9.61
CA GLN A 123 -8.47 9.09 10.37
C GLN A 123 -9.84 9.27 9.68
N GLN A 124 -9.84 9.47 8.36
CA GLN A 124 -11.09 9.64 7.60
C GLN A 124 -11.91 8.35 7.56
N THR A 125 -11.29 7.19 7.28
CA THR A 125 -12.00 5.91 7.27
C THR A 125 -12.47 5.49 8.66
N TRP A 126 -11.67 5.75 9.69
CA TRP A 126 -12.07 5.55 11.09
C TRP A 126 -13.32 6.33 11.43
N LYS A 127 -13.35 7.64 11.14
CA LYS A 127 -14.49 8.52 11.45
C LYS A 127 -15.74 8.18 10.66
N ALA A 128 -15.59 7.84 9.38
CA ALA A 128 -16.72 7.63 8.48
C ALA A 128 -17.41 6.26 8.67
N TRP A 129 -16.65 5.22 9.06
CA TRP A 129 -17.19 3.86 9.09
C TRP A 129 -16.57 2.95 10.15
N GLN A 130 -15.24 2.85 10.20
CA GLN A 130 -14.56 1.75 10.88
C GLN A 130 -14.74 1.77 12.39
N LYS A 131 -14.85 2.95 13.00
CA LYS A 131 -15.05 3.11 14.45
C LYS A 131 -16.25 2.31 14.98
N GLU A 132 -17.35 2.30 14.25
CA GLU A 132 -18.60 1.65 14.67
C GLU A 132 -18.79 0.25 14.05
N ASN A 133 -18.12 -0.05 12.95
CA ASN A 133 -18.40 -1.25 12.13
C ASN A 133 -17.21 -2.21 12.02
N GLY A 134 -16.04 -1.83 12.54
CA GLY A 134 -14.83 -2.61 12.40
C GLY A 134 -14.21 -2.56 11.02
N GLY A 135 -13.12 -3.31 10.86
CA GLY A 135 -12.42 -3.39 9.58
C GLY A 135 -10.94 -3.74 9.70
N ALA A 136 -10.21 -3.47 8.62
CA ALA A 136 -8.76 -3.63 8.62
C ALA A 136 -8.06 -2.55 7.80
N ILE A 137 -6.87 -2.16 8.24
CA ILE A 137 -5.97 -1.25 7.53
C ILE A 137 -4.69 -2.00 7.18
N VAL A 138 -4.23 -1.87 5.94
CA VAL A 138 -2.95 -2.39 5.47
C VAL A 138 -2.09 -1.24 4.95
N ASN A 139 -0.94 -1.05 5.56
CA ASN A 139 0.02 -0.03 5.16
C ASN A 139 1.14 -0.67 4.31
N ILE A 140 1.41 -0.13 3.12
CA ILE A 140 2.51 -0.61 2.28
C ILE A 140 3.80 0.12 2.70
N ALA A 141 4.59 -0.58 3.51
CA ALA A 141 5.93 -0.18 3.92
C ALA A 141 6.98 -0.54 2.84
N SER A 142 8.14 -1.00 3.24
CA SER A 142 9.22 -1.54 2.39
C SER A 142 10.28 -2.23 3.25
N VAL A 143 11.03 -3.16 2.68
CA VAL A 143 12.27 -3.66 3.30
C VAL A 143 13.25 -2.53 3.64
N ALA A 144 13.23 -1.42 2.89
CA ALA A 144 14.01 -0.23 3.18
C ALA A 144 13.62 0.47 4.50
N GLY A 145 12.45 0.15 5.06
CA GLY A 145 12.03 0.59 6.40
C GLY A 145 12.43 -0.39 7.51
N VAL A 146 12.82 -1.60 7.16
CA VAL A 146 13.26 -2.66 8.08
C VAL A 146 14.78 -2.65 8.26
N ALA A 147 15.52 -2.43 7.16
CA ALA A 147 16.97 -2.34 7.15
C ALA A 147 17.47 -1.17 6.30
N PRO A 148 18.66 -0.62 6.55
CA PRO A 148 19.23 0.45 5.74
C PRO A 148 19.35 0.05 4.27
N SER A 149 18.95 0.97 3.41
CA SER A 149 19.08 0.83 1.95
C SER A 149 19.90 1.99 1.39
N PRO A 150 21.04 1.75 0.76
CA PRO A 150 21.92 2.80 0.26
C PRO A 150 21.20 3.74 -0.71
N PHE A 151 21.53 5.03 -0.61
CA PHE A 151 21.09 6.11 -1.50
C PHE A 151 19.58 6.44 -1.54
N ILE A 152 18.74 5.73 -0.79
CA ILE A 152 17.29 5.99 -0.65
C ILE A 152 16.88 6.26 0.80
N GLY A 153 17.77 6.89 1.57
CA GLY A 153 17.61 7.05 3.03
C GLY A 153 16.34 7.77 3.44
N ALA A 154 15.94 8.87 2.76
CA ALA A 154 14.68 9.57 3.07
C ALA A 154 13.45 8.67 2.89
N TYR A 155 13.45 7.86 1.83
CA TYR A 155 12.41 6.85 1.61
C TYR A 155 12.44 5.79 2.71
N GLY A 156 13.62 5.22 3.01
CA GLY A 156 13.78 4.24 4.09
C GLY A 156 13.26 4.75 5.43
N MET A 157 13.65 5.97 5.84
CA MET A 157 13.13 6.63 7.05
C MET A 157 11.60 6.75 7.02
N SER A 158 11.00 7.14 5.90
CA SER A 158 9.55 7.24 5.79
C SER A 158 8.86 5.88 5.91
N LYS A 159 9.47 4.81 5.41
CA LYS A 159 8.94 3.45 5.50
C LYS A 159 9.13 2.84 6.90
N ALA A 160 10.19 3.20 7.62
CA ALA A 160 10.33 2.89 9.05
C ALA A 160 9.27 3.62 9.89
N ALA A 161 9.00 4.89 9.59
CA ALA A 161 7.92 5.64 10.22
C ALA A 161 6.55 5.01 9.94
N MET A 162 6.31 4.48 8.72
CA MET A 162 5.08 3.75 8.37
C MET A 162 4.92 2.47 9.20
N ILE A 163 6.01 1.73 9.43
CA ILE A 163 6.01 0.53 10.30
C ILE A 163 5.62 0.93 11.73
N ASN A 164 6.19 2.01 12.26
CA ASN A 164 5.83 2.49 13.59
C ASN A 164 4.38 3.01 13.64
N LEU A 165 3.92 3.79 12.65
CA LEU A 165 2.54 4.25 12.53
C LEU A 165 1.56 3.07 12.54
N THR A 166 1.91 1.96 11.89
CA THR A 166 1.10 0.73 11.91
C THR A 166 0.89 0.20 13.32
N ALA A 167 1.95 0.14 14.11
CA ALA A 167 1.88 -0.34 15.51
C ALA A 167 1.06 0.63 16.39
N GLN A 168 1.23 1.95 16.22
CA GLN A 168 0.45 2.96 16.97
C GLN A 168 -1.05 2.84 16.64
N LEU A 169 -1.41 2.84 15.37
CA LEU A 169 -2.81 2.72 14.96
C LEU A 169 -3.42 1.37 15.38
N ALA A 170 -2.65 0.28 15.33
CA ALA A 170 -3.10 -1.03 15.80
C ALA A 170 -3.45 -1.01 17.29
N HIS A 171 -2.64 -0.32 18.10
CA HIS A 171 -2.89 -0.18 19.53
C HIS A 171 -4.12 0.70 19.82
N GLU A 172 -4.23 1.84 19.12
CA GLU A 172 -5.28 2.83 19.38
C GLU A 172 -6.65 2.43 18.82
N PHE A 173 -6.68 1.68 17.70
CA PHE A 173 -7.92 1.27 17.03
C PHE A 173 -8.44 -0.10 17.48
N ALA A 174 -7.64 -0.83 18.26
CA ALA A 174 -8.09 -2.07 18.88
C ALA A 174 -9.22 -1.81 19.90
N PRO A 175 -10.15 -2.76 20.09
CA PRO A 175 -10.26 -4.07 19.41
C PRO A 175 -11.03 -4.00 18.08
N VAL A 176 -11.38 -2.82 17.61
CA VAL A 176 -12.37 -2.62 16.54
C VAL A 176 -11.76 -2.79 15.14
N VAL A 177 -10.53 -2.29 14.94
CA VAL A 177 -9.83 -2.33 13.65
C VAL A 177 -8.46 -2.96 13.80
N ARG A 178 -8.12 -3.90 12.93
CA ARG A 178 -6.77 -4.45 12.80
C ARG A 178 -5.95 -3.58 11.86
N VAL A 179 -4.71 -3.30 12.23
CA VAL A 179 -3.80 -2.51 11.40
C VAL A 179 -2.49 -3.26 11.25
N ASN A 180 -2.11 -3.58 10.01
CA ASN A 180 -0.87 -4.28 9.70
C ASN A 180 -0.12 -3.60 8.56
N ALA A 181 1.15 -3.91 8.41
CA ALA A 181 1.97 -3.46 7.29
C ALA A 181 2.43 -4.65 6.43
N ILE A 182 2.68 -4.37 5.16
CA ILE A 182 3.45 -5.24 4.27
C ILE A 182 4.73 -4.49 3.93
N ALA A 183 5.88 -5.15 4.02
CA ALA A 183 7.18 -4.63 3.64
C ALA A 183 7.72 -5.38 2.42
N PRO A 184 7.39 -4.94 1.19
CA PRO A 184 7.92 -5.54 -0.03
C PRO A 184 9.40 -5.27 -0.21
N ALA A 185 10.11 -6.20 -0.86
CA ALA A 185 11.37 -5.93 -1.54
C ALA A 185 11.11 -5.35 -2.94
N VAL A 186 12.02 -5.56 -3.91
CA VAL A 186 11.83 -5.05 -5.27
C VAL A 186 10.71 -5.81 -5.96
N VAL A 187 9.66 -5.07 -6.32
CA VAL A 187 8.51 -5.55 -7.10
C VAL A 187 8.57 -4.93 -8.50
N LYS A 188 8.38 -5.72 -9.54
CA LYS A 188 8.41 -5.27 -10.95
C LYS A 188 7.29 -4.29 -11.23
N THR A 189 7.61 -3.01 -11.14
CA THR A 189 6.70 -1.88 -11.34
C THR A 189 7.46 -0.72 -11.95
N LYS A 190 6.77 0.20 -12.59
CA LYS A 190 7.39 1.45 -13.09
C LYS A 190 8.05 2.27 -11.97
N PHE A 191 7.61 2.14 -10.73
CA PHE A 191 8.21 2.81 -9.57
C PHE A 191 9.61 2.29 -9.25
N ALA A 192 9.85 0.99 -9.43
CA ALA A 192 11.11 0.32 -9.11
C ALA A 192 11.97 0.00 -10.34
N GLU A 193 11.52 0.38 -11.56
CA GLU A 193 12.12 0.01 -12.84
C GLU A 193 13.63 0.29 -12.91
N ALA A 194 14.07 1.46 -12.44
CA ALA A 194 15.47 1.82 -12.40
C ALA A 194 16.36 0.88 -11.57
N LEU A 195 15.79 0.06 -10.69
CA LEU A 195 16.53 -0.89 -9.85
C LEU A 195 16.87 -2.19 -10.59
N TYR A 196 16.15 -2.53 -11.68
CA TYR A 196 16.34 -3.80 -12.40
C TYR A 196 16.35 -3.67 -13.93
N GLU A 197 16.00 -2.53 -14.51
CA GLU A 197 16.00 -2.33 -15.95
C GLU A 197 17.37 -2.65 -16.56
N GLY A 198 17.39 -3.50 -17.60
CA GLY A 198 18.61 -3.97 -18.27
C GLY A 198 19.44 -5.00 -17.50
N ARG A 199 19.09 -5.34 -16.24
CA ARG A 199 19.81 -6.28 -15.37
C ARG A 199 18.88 -7.14 -14.51
N GLU A 200 17.70 -7.46 -15.00
CA GLU A 200 16.69 -8.19 -14.22
C GLU A 200 17.20 -9.55 -13.70
N ALA A 201 17.92 -10.30 -14.53
CA ALA A 201 18.47 -11.60 -14.14
C ALA A 201 19.51 -11.48 -13.00
N GLU A 202 20.37 -10.46 -13.04
CA GLU A 202 21.33 -10.17 -11.98
C GLU A 202 20.61 -9.77 -10.69
N ALA A 203 19.63 -8.87 -10.79
CA ALA A 203 18.83 -8.44 -9.64
C ALA A 203 18.06 -9.62 -9.03
N ALA A 204 17.50 -10.52 -9.85
CA ALA A 204 16.78 -11.71 -9.41
C ALA A 204 17.68 -12.74 -8.71
N ALA A 205 18.94 -12.86 -9.10
CA ALA A 205 19.89 -13.79 -8.49
C ALA A 205 20.19 -13.49 -7.01
N ALA A 206 19.94 -12.27 -6.55
CA ALA A 206 20.07 -11.91 -5.14
C ALA A 206 18.94 -12.49 -4.25
N TYR A 207 17.86 -12.96 -4.85
CA TYR A 207 16.69 -13.47 -4.14
C TYR A 207 16.72 -14.99 -4.06
N PRO A 208 16.59 -15.62 -2.88
CA PRO A 208 16.48 -17.08 -2.75
C PRO A 208 15.39 -17.71 -3.61
N LEU A 209 14.27 -17.01 -3.83
CA LEU A 209 13.21 -17.50 -4.74
C LEU A 209 13.54 -17.30 -6.24
N GLY A 210 14.73 -16.80 -6.60
CA GLY A 210 15.22 -16.70 -7.96
C GLY A 210 14.48 -15.73 -8.88
N ARG A 211 13.64 -14.84 -8.32
CA ARG A 211 12.89 -13.84 -9.08
C ARG A 211 12.64 -12.57 -8.29
N LEU A 212 12.39 -11.49 -8.98
CA LEU A 212 11.79 -10.29 -8.38
C LEU A 212 10.32 -10.53 -8.05
N GLY A 213 9.78 -9.77 -7.10
CA GLY A 213 8.35 -9.76 -6.80
C GLY A 213 7.53 -9.22 -7.97
N VAL A 214 6.25 -9.58 -8.00
CA VAL A 214 5.25 -9.00 -8.91
C VAL A 214 4.10 -8.41 -8.08
N PRO A 215 3.29 -7.49 -8.63
CA PRO A 215 2.19 -6.86 -7.89
C PRO A 215 1.24 -7.87 -7.23
N GLU A 216 1.03 -9.02 -7.85
CA GLU A 216 0.16 -10.10 -7.38
C GLU A 216 0.68 -10.73 -6.07
N ASP A 217 2.00 -10.81 -5.86
CA ASP A 217 2.59 -11.29 -4.60
C ASP A 217 2.14 -10.42 -3.41
N ILE A 218 2.05 -9.10 -3.64
CA ILE A 218 1.63 -8.14 -2.62
C ILE A 218 0.10 -8.12 -2.52
N GLY A 219 -0.60 -8.29 -3.64
CA GLY A 219 -2.06 -8.41 -3.69
C GLY A 219 -2.57 -9.56 -2.82
N GLY A 220 -1.97 -10.74 -2.94
CA GLY A 220 -2.31 -11.91 -2.12
C GLY A 220 -2.10 -11.67 -0.62
N ALA A 221 -0.99 -11.04 -0.24
CA ALA A 221 -0.69 -10.70 1.15
C ALA A 221 -1.71 -9.67 1.71
N ALA A 222 -2.07 -8.65 0.93
CA ALA A 222 -3.07 -7.65 1.33
C ALA A 222 -4.46 -8.27 1.45
N ALA A 223 -4.85 -9.14 0.53
CA ALA A 223 -6.11 -9.88 0.60
C ALA A 223 -6.19 -10.76 1.86
N PHE A 224 -5.10 -11.44 2.23
CA PHE A 224 -5.00 -12.21 3.48
C PHE A 224 -5.16 -11.28 4.70
N LEU A 225 -4.38 -10.20 4.80
CA LEU A 225 -4.40 -9.31 5.97
C LEU A 225 -5.71 -8.53 6.13
N THR A 226 -6.51 -8.39 5.10
CA THR A 226 -7.86 -7.80 5.15
C THR A 226 -8.97 -8.84 5.34
N SER A 227 -8.66 -10.14 5.37
CA SER A 227 -9.65 -11.22 5.55
C SER A 227 -9.80 -11.65 7.01
N ALA A 228 -10.85 -12.44 7.29
CA ALA A 228 -11.06 -13.08 8.59
C ALA A 228 -9.96 -14.11 8.95
N GLN A 229 -9.20 -14.61 7.97
CA GLN A 229 -8.08 -15.53 8.23
C GLN A 229 -6.94 -14.88 9.02
N SER A 230 -6.91 -13.55 9.10
CA SER A 230 -5.93 -12.77 9.85
C SER A 230 -6.52 -12.08 11.11
N ASP A 231 -7.63 -12.56 11.65
CA ASP A 231 -8.34 -11.90 12.77
C ASP A 231 -7.52 -11.81 14.06
N TRP A 232 -6.49 -12.66 14.22
CA TRP A 232 -5.57 -12.62 15.36
C TRP A 232 -4.23 -11.93 15.02
N ILE A 233 -4.19 -11.15 13.93
CA ILE A 233 -2.98 -10.45 13.47
C ILE A 233 -3.25 -8.95 13.45
N THR A 234 -2.59 -8.19 14.34
CA THR A 234 -2.60 -6.73 14.35
C THR A 234 -1.25 -6.18 14.82
N GLY A 235 -0.85 -5.00 14.36
CA GLY A 235 0.42 -4.35 14.68
C GLY A 235 1.63 -5.00 14.02
N GLN A 236 1.45 -5.96 13.10
CA GLN A 236 2.55 -6.71 12.51
C GLN A 236 3.01 -6.10 11.17
N THR A 237 4.29 -6.32 10.87
CA THR A 237 4.85 -6.04 9.53
C THR A 237 5.20 -7.38 8.87
N LEU A 238 4.46 -7.73 7.83
CA LEU A 238 4.73 -8.89 7.00
C LEU A 238 5.77 -8.53 5.94
N VAL A 239 6.97 -9.08 6.06
CA VAL A 239 8.01 -8.94 5.03
C VAL A 239 7.70 -9.87 3.87
N VAL A 240 7.61 -9.32 2.65
CA VAL A 240 7.35 -10.06 1.40
C VAL A 240 8.49 -9.73 0.43
N ASP A 241 9.58 -10.48 0.55
CA ASP A 241 10.89 -10.10 0.03
C ASP A 241 11.58 -11.18 -0.80
N GLY A 242 10.91 -12.30 -1.11
CA GLY A 242 11.52 -13.41 -1.83
C GLY A 242 12.74 -14.03 -1.12
N GLY A 243 12.90 -13.72 0.17
CA GLY A 243 13.97 -14.23 1.03
C GLY A 243 15.27 -13.40 0.98
N ILE A 244 15.26 -12.18 0.43
CA ILE A 244 16.50 -11.39 0.27
C ILE A 244 17.22 -11.15 1.61
N PHE A 245 16.51 -11.02 2.72
CA PHE A 245 17.13 -10.87 4.03
C PHE A 245 17.82 -12.13 4.56
N LEU A 246 17.53 -13.30 4.01
CA LEU A 246 18.22 -14.53 4.39
C LEU A 246 19.68 -14.56 3.88
N ASN A 247 19.97 -13.80 2.82
CA ASN A 247 21.31 -13.69 2.25
C ASN A 247 22.15 -12.59 2.93
N ALA A 248 21.60 -11.78 3.80
CA ALA A 248 22.27 -10.64 4.43
C ALA A 248 23.29 -11.02 5.54
N GLY A 249 23.58 -12.29 5.72
CA GLY A 249 24.49 -12.78 6.77
C GLY A 249 25.50 -13.84 6.33
N VAL A 250 25.64 -14.11 5.04
CA VAL A 250 26.59 -15.12 4.51
C VAL A 250 27.61 -14.40 3.63
N GLY A 251 28.54 -13.71 4.25
CA GLY A 251 29.70 -13.07 3.65
C GLY A 251 30.86 -13.04 4.64
#